data_b60bf9928fd843ec0934f7bb46a6d054
#
_entry.id   b60bf9928fd843ec0934f7bb46a6d054
#
_cell.length_a   1.000
_cell.length_b   1.000
_cell.length_c   1.000
_cell.angle_alpha   90.00
_cell.angle_beta   90.00
_cell.angle_gamma   90.00
#
_symmetry.space_group_name_H-M   'P 1'
#
loop_
_entity.id
_entity.type
_entity.pdbx_description
1 polymer ?
#
loop_
_entity_poly.entity_id
_entity_poly.type
_entity_poly.pdbx_seq_one_letter_code
_entity_poly.pdbx_strand_id
1 'polypeptide(L)'
;MNIKNKVMTAPKEDSNGWDLAHLVGQLIDHRWIIVAVTAFFMLVATLYTLFATPIYSADALVQVEQKNASSVLNELDSILPPTPASDTEIQILESRMVIGKTVDDLGLDTVVTQNYFPVIGKGLSRLMGNKPSTVAISRLEIPRTIDKRTVELEVTGPDSYTVSADGDELFKGKVGQLETHGEVTMLVSGINADEGTSFSVTKLNELQAINSVLANLTVADKGKDTGVLGLEYLGEDPEQISKVLNQIVNNYLLQNVERKSEQAEKSLEFLRNQLPQVRGKLDDAEDKLNTFRRQNESVDLSLEAKSALDSSVSVQSQLNELTFREAEVSQLFTKDHPTYRALLEKRKTLENEQATLNKKISQMPQTQQEILRLTRDVQSGQEIYMQLLNRQQELGISKASTVGDVRIIDGAATGNSPVAPKKLLIIAASLILGLMVSVGLVLMKALLHHGIENPEQLEELGMNVYASVPLSEWQRKKDTEALARRGNKVKTDPHETLLALGNPTDLSIEAIRSLRTSLHFAMMEAKNNILMITGASPGIGKTFICANLATLVAKAGQR
;
A
#
# COMPACT_ATOMS: atom_id res chain seq x y z
N MET A 1 73.77 48.48 -9.01
CA MET A 1 72.65 48.55 -8.06
C MET A 1 71.39 48.12 -8.86
N ASN A 2 71.08 46.80 -8.80
CA ASN A 2 70.09 46.21 -9.64
C ASN A 2 68.70 46.25 -8.94
N ILE A 3 67.76 46.98 -9.48
CA ILE A 3 66.37 47.00 -9.03
C ILE A 3 65.62 46.05 -9.99
N LYS A 4 65.36 44.80 -9.56
CA LYS A 4 64.47 43.88 -10.21
C LYS A 4 63.04 44.31 -9.94
N ASN A 5 62.36 44.82 -10.93
CA ASN A 5 60.89 44.96 -10.92
C ASN A 5 60.25 43.54 -10.88
N LYS A 6 59.71 43.21 -9.73
CA LYS A 6 58.87 42.02 -9.53
C LYS A 6 57.44 42.40 -9.98
N VAL A 7 57.11 42.04 -11.20
CA VAL A 7 55.69 42.07 -11.67
C VAL A 7 54.92 41.10 -10.80
N MET A 8 54.03 41.60 -9.98
CA MET A 8 53.04 40.82 -9.25
C MET A 8 52.05 40.26 -10.29
N THR A 9 52.20 39.01 -10.63
CA THR A 9 51.15 38.25 -11.28
C THR A 9 50.01 38.04 -10.26
N ALA A 10 48.86 38.61 -10.58
CA ALA A 10 47.61 38.29 -9.87
C ALA A 10 47.35 36.77 -9.93
N PRO A 11 46.78 36.19 -8.88
CA PRO A 11 46.47 34.77 -8.91
C PRO A 11 45.46 34.52 -10.03
N LYS A 12 45.77 33.57 -10.95
CA LYS A 12 44.81 32.99 -11.86
C LYS A 12 43.73 32.37 -10.98
N GLU A 13 42.53 32.92 -10.98
CA GLU A 13 41.34 32.21 -10.57
C GLU A 13 41.17 31.06 -11.58
N ASP A 14 41.35 29.84 -11.08
CA ASP A 14 41.00 28.63 -11.81
C ASP A 14 39.48 28.68 -12.08
N SER A 15 39.10 29.19 -13.24
CA SER A 15 37.71 29.24 -13.71
C SER A 15 37.20 27.86 -14.17
N ASN A 16 37.43 26.83 -13.36
CA ASN A 16 36.77 25.54 -13.47
C ASN A 16 35.46 25.48 -12.67
N GLY A 17 34.94 26.65 -12.26
CA GLY A 17 33.59 26.78 -11.69
C GLY A 17 32.56 26.76 -12.82
N TRP A 18 31.62 25.86 -12.73
CA TRP A 18 30.40 25.90 -13.56
C TRP A 18 29.80 27.31 -13.46
N ASP A 19 29.85 28.08 -14.52
CA ASP A 19 29.28 29.42 -14.53
C ASP A 19 27.76 29.30 -14.47
N LEU A 20 27.20 29.41 -13.27
CA LEU A 20 25.75 29.31 -13.02
C LEU A 20 24.97 30.32 -13.89
N ALA A 21 25.55 31.49 -14.17
CA ALA A 21 24.93 32.50 -15.02
C ALA A 21 24.79 32.00 -16.45
N HIS A 22 25.80 31.31 -16.98
CA HIS A 22 25.78 30.70 -18.30
C HIS A 22 24.75 29.56 -18.41
N LEU A 23 24.67 28.68 -17.39
CA LEU A 23 23.67 27.59 -17.33
C LEU A 23 22.25 28.14 -17.31
N VAL A 24 22.00 29.20 -16.54
CA VAL A 24 20.69 29.89 -16.49
C VAL A 24 20.37 30.51 -17.84
N GLY A 25 21.35 31.16 -18.52
CA GLY A 25 21.18 31.72 -19.85
C GLY A 25 20.74 30.66 -20.86
N GLN A 26 21.39 29.50 -20.87
CA GLN A 26 21.04 28.38 -21.76
C GLN A 26 19.64 27.81 -21.48
N LEU A 27 19.22 27.74 -20.22
CA LEU A 27 17.86 27.32 -19.86
C LEU A 27 16.82 28.33 -20.40
N ILE A 28 17.09 29.63 -20.31
CA ILE A 28 16.20 30.68 -20.82
C ILE A 28 16.11 30.63 -22.37
N ASP A 29 17.23 30.42 -23.07
CA ASP A 29 17.26 30.29 -24.51
C ASP A 29 16.50 29.08 -25.03
N HIS A 30 16.51 27.97 -24.27
CA HIS A 30 15.81 26.75 -24.62
C HIS A 30 14.47 26.59 -23.88
N ARG A 31 13.89 27.65 -23.31
CA ARG A 31 12.63 27.62 -22.53
C ARG A 31 11.48 26.92 -23.27
N TRP A 32 11.37 27.07 -24.57
CA TRP A 32 10.33 26.40 -25.35
C TRP A 32 10.49 24.88 -25.40
N ILE A 33 11.72 24.37 -25.37
CA ILE A 33 11.98 22.92 -25.30
C ILE A 33 11.58 22.43 -23.92
N ILE A 34 11.93 23.16 -22.86
CA ILE A 34 11.55 22.82 -21.48
C ILE A 34 10.03 22.75 -21.34
N VAL A 35 9.33 23.78 -21.83
CA VAL A 35 7.86 23.83 -21.83
C VAL A 35 7.26 22.68 -22.62
N ALA A 36 7.76 22.41 -23.84
CA ALA A 36 7.23 21.35 -24.70
C ALA A 36 7.40 19.95 -24.08
N VAL A 37 8.58 19.64 -23.53
CA VAL A 37 8.85 18.36 -22.89
C VAL A 37 8.02 18.22 -21.62
N THR A 38 7.97 19.24 -20.77
CA THR A 38 7.15 19.21 -19.54
C THR A 38 5.67 19.06 -19.87
N ALA A 39 5.16 19.79 -20.87
CA ALA A 39 3.79 19.67 -21.35
C ALA A 39 3.48 18.28 -21.90
N PHE A 40 4.43 17.63 -22.58
CA PHE A 40 4.29 16.27 -23.05
C PHE A 40 4.13 15.28 -21.89
N PHE A 41 4.97 15.38 -20.85
CA PHE A 41 4.83 14.53 -19.65
C PHE A 41 3.49 14.76 -18.94
N MET A 42 3.05 16.01 -18.79
CA MET A 42 1.75 16.33 -18.22
C MET A 42 0.59 15.77 -19.05
N LEU A 43 0.68 15.85 -20.37
CA LEU A 43 -0.33 15.31 -21.27
C LEU A 43 -0.43 13.79 -21.15
N VAL A 44 0.70 13.08 -21.11
CA VAL A 44 0.74 11.63 -20.92
C VAL A 44 0.15 11.25 -19.55
N ALA A 45 0.51 11.95 -18.48
CA ALA A 45 -0.03 11.72 -17.14
C ALA A 45 -1.54 12.00 -17.08
N THR A 46 -2.01 13.06 -17.72
CA THR A 46 -3.44 13.38 -17.79
C THR A 46 -4.20 12.31 -18.57
N LEU A 47 -3.69 11.88 -19.72
CA LEU A 47 -4.27 10.76 -20.46
C LEU A 47 -4.30 9.49 -19.62
N TYR A 48 -3.21 9.15 -18.96
CA TYR A 48 -3.16 8.00 -18.06
C TYR A 48 -4.25 8.08 -16.97
N THR A 49 -4.36 9.21 -16.26
CA THR A 49 -5.37 9.37 -15.20
C THR A 49 -6.81 9.37 -15.71
N LEU A 50 -7.01 9.68 -16.99
CA LEU A 50 -8.31 9.66 -17.65
C LEU A 50 -8.73 8.23 -18.04
N PHE A 51 -7.76 7.44 -18.54
CA PHE A 51 -8.00 6.08 -19.02
C PHE A 51 -7.85 5.02 -17.93
N ALA A 52 -7.10 5.29 -16.85
CA ALA A 52 -6.92 4.36 -15.74
C ALA A 52 -8.26 4.04 -15.07
N THR A 53 -8.44 2.77 -14.68
CA THR A 53 -9.65 2.33 -13.97
C THR A 53 -9.70 2.94 -12.56
N PRO A 54 -10.84 3.50 -12.16
CA PRO A 54 -11.01 3.97 -10.79
C PRO A 54 -11.06 2.77 -9.84
N ILE A 55 -10.34 2.87 -8.73
CA ILE A 55 -10.37 1.89 -7.65
C ILE A 55 -11.07 2.54 -6.46
N TYR A 56 -12.04 1.84 -5.91
CA TYR A 56 -12.80 2.25 -4.73
C TYR A 56 -12.32 1.47 -3.51
N SER A 57 -12.59 1.99 -2.32
CA SER A 57 -12.36 1.34 -1.04
C SER A 57 -13.69 1.13 -0.34
N ALA A 58 -13.87 -0.07 0.23
CA ALA A 58 -14.91 -0.36 1.19
C ALA A 58 -14.26 -0.51 2.57
N ASP A 59 -14.83 0.15 3.58
CA ASP A 59 -14.34 0.10 4.95
C ASP A 59 -15.36 -0.58 5.85
N ALA A 60 -14.88 -1.36 6.84
CA ALA A 60 -15.69 -1.94 7.89
C ALA A 60 -14.96 -1.86 9.23
N LEU A 61 -15.70 -1.78 10.33
CA LEU A 61 -15.15 -1.79 11.69
C LEU A 61 -15.73 -2.93 12.50
N VAL A 62 -14.83 -3.70 13.10
CA VAL A 62 -15.16 -4.84 13.95
C VAL A 62 -14.47 -4.67 15.29
N GLN A 63 -15.21 -4.83 16.38
CA GLN A 63 -14.69 -4.84 17.73
C GLN A 63 -14.61 -6.26 18.25
N VAL A 64 -13.45 -6.63 18.78
CA VAL A 64 -13.24 -7.86 19.53
C VAL A 64 -13.30 -7.51 21.02
N GLU A 65 -14.34 -7.98 21.71
CA GLU A 65 -14.49 -7.77 23.13
C GLU A 65 -13.49 -8.69 23.88
N GLN A 66 -12.52 -8.07 24.52
CA GLN A 66 -11.67 -8.79 25.47
C GLN A 66 -12.50 -9.04 26.73
N LYS A 67 -13.02 -10.25 26.91
CA LYS A 67 -13.51 -10.63 28.22
C LYS A 67 -12.31 -10.69 29.16
N ASN A 68 -12.27 -9.74 30.10
CA ASN A 68 -11.43 -9.87 31.26
C ASN A 68 -11.78 -11.21 31.90
N ALA A 69 -10.92 -12.20 31.70
CA ALA A 69 -11.01 -13.47 32.41
C ALA A 69 -11.15 -13.15 33.89
N SER A 70 -12.06 -13.87 34.56
CA SER A 70 -12.40 -13.70 35.99
C SER A 70 -11.21 -13.29 36.85
N SER A 71 -11.46 -12.43 37.82
CA SER A 71 -10.53 -11.64 38.66
C SER A 71 -9.21 -12.28 39.12
N VAL A 72 -9.11 -13.61 39.13
CA VAL A 72 -7.91 -14.37 39.53
C VAL A 72 -6.89 -14.52 38.39
N LEU A 73 -7.31 -14.43 37.11
CA LEU A 73 -6.38 -14.40 35.97
C LEU A 73 -5.77 -13.01 35.72
N ASN A 74 -6.45 -11.94 36.16
CA ASN A 74 -5.90 -10.58 36.05
C ASN A 74 -4.63 -10.40 36.91
N GLU A 75 -4.45 -11.13 37.98
CA GLU A 75 -3.18 -11.14 38.72
C GLU A 75 -2.05 -11.88 37.97
N LEU A 76 -2.40 -12.89 37.17
CA LEU A 76 -1.42 -13.61 36.34
C LEU A 76 -1.11 -12.90 35.03
N ASP A 77 -2.10 -12.26 34.37
CA ASP A 77 -1.93 -11.47 33.17
C ASP A 77 -1.05 -10.21 33.37
N SER A 78 -0.96 -9.74 34.65
CA SER A 78 -0.06 -8.64 34.98
C SER A 78 1.44 -9.02 34.94
N ILE A 79 1.75 -10.31 34.91
CA ILE A 79 3.12 -10.86 34.93
C ILE A 79 3.61 -11.27 33.54
N LEU A 80 2.68 -11.50 32.60
CA LEU A 80 3.00 -11.81 31.19
C LEU A 80 2.80 -10.57 30.32
N PRO A 81 3.75 -10.25 29.40
CA PRO A 81 3.49 -9.22 28.42
C PRO A 81 2.24 -9.63 27.62
N PRO A 82 1.22 -8.76 27.51
CA PRO A 82 0.03 -9.06 26.74
C PRO A 82 0.46 -9.32 25.30
N THR A 83 0.24 -10.54 24.81
CA THR A 83 0.23 -10.74 23.35
C THR A 83 -0.94 -9.91 22.83
N PRO A 84 -0.74 -9.00 21.87
CA PRO A 84 -1.83 -8.20 21.34
C PRO A 84 -2.90 -9.15 20.82
N ALA A 85 -4.05 -9.19 21.47
CA ALA A 85 -5.16 -10.04 21.05
C ALA A 85 -5.59 -9.68 19.62
N SER A 86 -5.38 -8.44 19.21
CA SER A 86 -5.61 -7.91 17.88
C SER A 86 -4.83 -8.65 16.79
N ASP A 87 -3.53 -8.95 17.00
CA ASP A 87 -2.70 -9.63 15.99
C ASP A 87 -3.19 -11.04 15.68
N THR A 88 -3.65 -11.76 16.72
CA THR A 88 -4.20 -13.10 16.54
C THR A 88 -5.52 -13.07 15.76
N GLU A 89 -6.39 -12.13 16.07
CA GLU A 89 -7.68 -12.00 15.39
C GLU A 89 -7.52 -11.50 13.93
N ILE A 90 -6.52 -10.66 13.64
CA ILE A 90 -6.14 -10.29 12.26
C ILE A 90 -5.77 -11.55 11.46
N GLN A 91 -4.92 -12.42 12.01
CA GLN A 91 -4.53 -13.66 11.33
C GLN A 91 -5.71 -14.61 11.11
N ILE A 92 -6.70 -14.63 12.02
CA ILE A 92 -7.91 -15.42 11.84
C ILE A 92 -8.78 -14.83 10.73
N LEU A 93 -8.94 -13.51 10.68
CA LEU A 93 -9.67 -12.82 9.62
C LEU A 93 -9.06 -13.08 8.24
N GLU A 94 -7.73 -13.08 8.14
CA GLU A 94 -6.98 -13.36 6.90
C GLU A 94 -6.80 -14.86 6.63
N SER A 95 -7.36 -15.72 7.49
CA SER A 95 -7.21 -17.17 7.35
C SER A 95 -7.95 -17.71 6.14
N ARG A 96 -7.44 -18.83 5.61
CA ARG A 96 -8.10 -19.56 4.52
C ARG A 96 -9.51 -20.04 4.89
N MET A 97 -9.79 -20.24 6.16
CA MET A 97 -11.10 -20.67 6.64
C MET A 97 -12.15 -19.57 6.39
N VAL A 98 -11.85 -18.31 6.75
CA VAL A 98 -12.76 -17.18 6.58
C VAL A 98 -12.83 -16.74 5.11
N ILE A 99 -11.67 -16.56 4.49
CA ILE A 99 -11.59 -16.07 3.10
C ILE A 99 -12.06 -17.14 2.11
N GLY A 100 -11.69 -18.41 2.32
CA GLY A 100 -12.14 -19.53 1.47
C GLY A 100 -13.66 -19.67 1.48
N LYS A 101 -14.27 -19.62 2.68
CA LYS A 101 -15.73 -19.63 2.79
C LYS A 101 -16.36 -18.42 2.08
N THR A 102 -15.74 -17.25 2.15
CA THR A 102 -16.21 -16.05 1.43
C THR A 102 -16.12 -16.23 -0.09
N VAL A 103 -15.03 -16.84 -0.56
CA VAL A 103 -14.85 -17.19 -1.98
C VAL A 103 -15.96 -18.13 -2.45
N ASP A 104 -16.26 -19.14 -1.66
CA ASP A 104 -17.31 -20.14 -1.99
C ASP A 104 -18.70 -19.51 -1.96
N ASP A 105 -19.03 -18.75 -0.91
CA ASP A 105 -20.36 -18.13 -0.73
C ASP A 105 -20.69 -17.12 -1.84
N LEU A 106 -19.70 -16.39 -2.34
CA LEU A 106 -19.89 -15.37 -3.37
C LEU A 106 -19.44 -15.81 -4.77
N GLY A 107 -18.91 -17.02 -4.94
CA GLY A 107 -18.43 -17.54 -6.21
C GLY A 107 -17.25 -16.74 -6.79
N LEU A 108 -16.35 -16.21 -5.94
CA LEU A 108 -15.22 -15.38 -6.36
C LEU A 108 -14.11 -16.16 -7.09
N ASP A 109 -14.23 -17.47 -7.18
CA ASP A 109 -13.40 -18.34 -7.99
C ASP A 109 -13.69 -18.22 -9.49
N THR A 110 -14.81 -17.59 -9.85
CA THR A 110 -15.22 -17.33 -11.23
C THR A 110 -15.01 -15.86 -11.56
N VAL A 111 -13.99 -15.57 -12.36
CA VAL A 111 -13.64 -14.20 -12.77
C VAL A 111 -14.16 -13.97 -14.20
N VAL A 112 -15.04 -13.00 -14.36
CA VAL A 112 -15.58 -12.56 -15.64
C VAL A 112 -14.99 -11.19 -15.98
N THR A 113 -14.28 -11.13 -17.10
CA THR A 113 -13.68 -9.87 -17.59
C THR A 113 -14.14 -9.60 -19.01
N GLN A 114 -14.67 -8.40 -19.25
CA GLN A 114 -15.01 -7.97 -20.60
C GLN A 114 -13.74 -7.76 -21.44
N ASN A 115 -13.71 -8.28 -22.64
CA ASN A 115 -12.60 -8.09 -23.58
C ASN A 115 -12.71 -6.71 -24.24
N TYR A 116 -11.76 -5.82 -23.90
CA TYR A 116 -11.65 -4.51 -24.50
C TYR A 116 -10.46 -4.45 -25.45
N PHE A 117 -10.46 -3.44 -26.33
CA PHE A 117 -9.26 -3.14 -27.11
C PHE A 117 -8.08 -2.86 -26.16
N PRO A 118 -6.89 -3.45 -26.40
CA PRO A 118 -5.75 -3.37 -25.48
C PRO A 118 -5.42 -1.93 -25.07
N VAL A 119 -5.13 -1.73 -23.78
CA VAL A 119 -4.64 -0.50 -23.14
C VAL A 119 -5.67 0.63 -23.03
N ILE A 120 -6.41 0.94 -24.09
CA ILE A 120 -7.24 2.17 -24.16
C ILE A 120 -8.74 1.85 -24.11
N GLY A 121 -9.17 0.63 -24.48
CA GLY A 121 -10.57 0.29 -24.73
C GLY A 121 -11.49 0.47 -23.51
N LYS A 122 -11.07 0.01 -22.35
CA LYS A 122 -11.84 0.15 -21.08
C LYS A 122 -12.04 1.62 -20.69
N GLY A 123 -10.99 2.43 -20.83
CA GLY A 123 -11.06 3.86 -20.53
C GLY A 123 -11.91 4.63 -21.54
N LEU A 124 -11.80 4.29 -22.83
CA LEU A 124 -12.56 4.93 -23.91
C LEU A 124 -14.05 4.62 -23.79
N SER A 125 -14.42 3.36 -23.53
CA SER A 125 -15.81 2.94 -23.33
C SER A 125 -16.46 3.74 -22.19
N ARG A 126 -15.74 3.92 -21.09
CA ARG A 126 -16.20 4.71 -19.95
C ARG A 126 -16.35 6.21 -20.29
N LEU A 127 -15.42 6.79 -21.05
CA LEU A 127 -15.51 8.20 -21.50
C LEU A 127 -16.70 8.43 -22.44
N MET A 128 -17.07 7.44 -23.23
CA MET A 128 -18.26 7.47 -24.10
C MET A 128 -19.57 7.32 -23.30
N GLY A 129 -19.47 7.11 -21.97
CA GLY A 129 -20.65 6.96 -21.11
C GLY A 129 -21.32 5.60 -21.20
N ASN A 130 -20.67 4.61 -21.81
CA ASN A 130 -21.18 3.25 -21.86
C ASN A 130 -21.13 2.64 -20.45
N LYS A 131 -22.25 2.09 -20.00
CA LYS A 131 -22.29 1.31 -18.75
C LYS A 131 -21.42 0.05 -18.92
N PRO A 132 -20.72 -0.38 -17.86
CA PRO A 132 -19.95 -1.60 -17.92
C PRO A 132 -20.91 -2.77 -18.23
N SER A 133 -20.57 -3.52 -19.27
CA SER A 133 -21.29 -4.74 -19.59
C SER A 133 -20.97 -5.81 -18.54
N THR A 134 -21.97 -6.54 -18.09
CA THR A 134 -21.82 -7.57 -17.05
C THR A 134 -22.50 -8.86 -17.46
N VAL A 135 -21.87 -9.97 -17.10
CA VAL A 135 -22.44 -11.31 -17.21
C VAL A 135 -22.38 -11.95 -15.84
N ALA A 136 -23.51 -12.40 -15.33
CA ALA A 136 -23.62 -13.12 -14.07
C ALA A 136 -23.62 -14.63 -14.35
N ILE A 137 -22.66 -15.35 -13.74
CA ILE A 137 -22.49 -16.79 -13.87
C ILE A 137 -22.72 -17.42 -12.51
N SER A 138 -23.74 -18.30 -12.41
CA SER A 138 -24.07 -18.96 -11.14
C SER A 138 -23.32 -20.29 -10.96
N ARG A 139 -22.94 -20.95 -12.05
CA ARG A 139 -22.16 -22.18 -11.99
C ARG A 139 -21.20 -22.25 -13.16
N LEU A 140 -19.97 -22.59 -12.89
CA LEU A 140 -18.91 -22.78 -13.88
C LEU A 140 -18.01 -23.93 -13.47
N GLU A 141 -17.89 -24.90 -14.34
CA GLU A 141 -16.94 -26.01 -14.23
C GLU A 141 -16.13 -26.05 -15.52
N ILE A 142 -14.82 -25.94 -15.42
CA ILE A 142 -13.89 -25.99 -16.56
C ILE A 142 -12.83 -27.03 -16.25
N PRO A 143 -12.59 -27.99 -17.15
CA PRO A 143 -11.57 -29.02 -16.97
C PRO A 143 -10.16 -28.40 -16.99
N ARG A 144 -9.20 -29.10 -16.38
CA ARG A 144 -7.80 -28.66 -16.34
C ARG A 144 -7.10 -28.76 -17.70
N THR A 145 -7.72 -29.38 -18.68
CA THR A 145 -7.23 -29.55 -20.06
C THR A 145 -7.29 -28.27 -20.88
N ILE A 146 -8.19 -27.33 -20.53
CA ILE A 146 -8.31 -26.03 -21.20
C ILE A 146 -7.25 -25.07 -20.64
N ASP A 147 -6.55 -24.37 -21.53
CA ASP A 147 -5.47 -23.44 -21.15
C ASP A 147 -5.98 -22.40 -20.15
N LYS A 148 -5.23 -22.25 -19.06
CA LYS A 148 -5.54 -21.33 -17.96
C LYS A 148 -6.96 -21.46 -17.38
N ARG A 149 -7.70 -22.52 -17.73
CA ARG A 149 -9.12 -22.72 -17.37
C ARG A 149 -9.96 -21.47 -17.73
N THR A 150 -9.73 -20.92 -18.90
CA THR A 150 -10.40 -19.73 -19.42
C THR A 150 -11.18 -20.08 -20.65
N VAL A 151 -12.43 -19.65 -20.71
CA VAL A 151 -13.29 -19.73 -21.89
C VAL A 151 -13.73 -18.33 -22.31
N GLU A 152 -13.97 -18.14 -23.59
CA GLU A 152 -14.52 -16.90 -24.13
C GLU A 152 -16.03 -17.04 -24.29
N LEU A 153 -16.78 -16.07 -23.77
CA LEU A 153 -18.22 -15.95 -23.90
C LEU A 153 -18.56 -14.75 -24.77
N GLU A 154 -19.17 -14.96 -25.91
CA GLU A 154 -19.66 -13.92 -26.80
C GLU A 154 -21.18 -13.83 -26.75
N VAL A 155 -21.70 -12.63 -26.53
CA VAL A 155 -23.13 -12.36 -26.48
C VAL A 155 -23.68 -12.32 -27.92
N THR A 156 -24.60 -13.23 -28.25
CA THR A 156 -25.18 -13.34 -29.60
C THR A 156 -26.64 -12.85 -29.68
N GLY A 157 -27.20 -12.42 -28.56
CA GLY A 157 -28.55 -11.86 -28.45
C GLY A 157 -28.92 -11.57 -27.02
N PRO A 158 -30.10 -11.02 -26.73
CA PRO A 158 -30.50 -10.57 -25.40
C PRO A 158 -30.39 -11.65 -24.31
N ASP A 159 -30.69 -12.89 -24.65
CA ASP A 159 -30.68 -14.04 -23.74
C ASP A 159 -29.86 -15.21 -24.27
N SER A 160 -29.01 -14.99 -25.27
CA SER A 160 -28.21 -16.03 -25.91
C SER A 160 -26.74 -15.68 -25.98
N TYR A 161 -25.90 -16.67 -25.85
CA TYR A 161 -24.45 -16.54 -25.90
C TYR A 161 -23.80 -17.76 -26.55
N THR A 162 -22.58 -17.56 -27.05
CA THR A 162 -21.71 -18.61 -27.56
C THR A 162 -20.50 -18.73 -26.67
N VAL A 163 -20.10 -19.95 -26.32
CA VAL A 163 -18.88 -20.22 -25.53
C VAL A 163 -17.85 -20.87 -26.43
N SER A 164 -16.64 -20.36 -26.43
CA SER A 164 -15.49 -20.89 -27.15
C SER A 164 -14.29 -21.07 -26.20
N ALA A 165 -13.42 -22.04 -26.55
CA ALA A 165 -12.14 -22.21 -25.86
C ALA A 165 -11.06 -22.53 -26.90
N ASP A 166 -9.88 -21.93 -26.71
CA ASP A 166 -8.71 -22.09 -27.58
C ASP A 166 -8.98 -21.79 -29.07
N GLY A 167 -10.03 -20.99 -29.35
CA GLY A 167 -10.45 -20.61 -30.71
C GLY A 167 -11.54 -21.52 -31.30
N ASP A 168 -11.93 -22.62 -30.64
CA ASP A 168 -12.99 -23.51 -31.08
C ASP A 168 -14.30 -23.18 -30.36
N GLU A 169 -15.42 -23.14 -31.12
CA GLU A 169 -16.77 -23.00 -30.54
C GLU A 169 -17.16 -24.31 -29.82
N LEU A 170 -17.43 -24.19 -28.51
CA LEU A 170 -17.84 -25.33 -27.69
C LEU A 170 -19.36 -25.56 -27.77
N PHE A 171 -20.13 -24.52 -27.45
CA PHE A 171 -21.61 -24.62 -27.47
C PHE A 171 -22.24 -23.21 -27.47
N LYS A 172 -23.54 -23.21 -27.81
CA LYS A 172 -24.44 -22.05 -27.70
C LYS A 172 -25.40 -22.28 -26.55
N GLY A 173 -25.51 -21.27 -25.67
CA GLY A 173 -26.32 -21.33 -24.48
C GLY A 173 -27.38 -20.25 -24.40
N LYS A 174 -28.33 -20.43 -23.51
CA LYS A 174 -29.35 -19.44 -23.15
C LYS A 174 -29.30 -19.11 -21.67
N VAL A 175 -29.61 -17.86 -21.35
CA VAL A 175 -29.69 -17.39 -19.96
C VAL A 175 -30.70 -18.23 -19.17
N GLY A 176 -30.32 -18.64 -17.95
CA GLY A 176 -31.13 -19.45 -17.06
C GLY A 176 -31.13 -20.95 -17.36
N GLN A 177 -30.42 -21.43 -18.39
CA GLN A 177 -30.28 -22.84 -18.71
C GLN A 177 -28.87 -23.35 -18.36
N LEU A 178 -28.82 -24.56 -17.77
CA LEU A 178 -27.55 -25.23 -17.51
C LEU A 178 -27.10 -25.91 -18.79
N GLU A 179 -26.05 -25.42 -19.39
CA GLU A 179 -25.47 -26.04 -20.59
C GLU A 179 -24.22 -26.84 -20.20
N THR A 180 -24.08 -28.01 -20.81
CA THR A 180 -22.96 -28.91 -20.60
C THR A 180 -22.44 -29.41 -21.94
N HIS A 181 -21.17 -29.22 -22.21
CA HIS A 181 -20.48 -29.73 -23.37
C HIS A 181 -19.16 -30.38 -22.96
N GLY A 182 -19.10 -31.72 -23.08
CA GLY A 182 -17.99 -32.47 -22.52
C GLY A 182 -17.87 -32.29 -21.01
N GLU A 183 -16.73 -31.77 -20.56
CA GLU A 183 -16.47 -31.51 -19.14
C GLU A 183 -16.70 -30.02 -18.76
N VAL A 184 -17.09 -29.15 -19.71
CA VAL A 184 -17.43 -27.75 -19.43
C VAL A 184 -18.91 -27.64 -19.10
N THR A 185 -19.21 -27.13 -17.91
CA THR A 185 -20.59 -26.86 -17.49
C THR A 185 -20.72 -25.40 -17.10
N MET A 186 -21.71 -24.71 -17.65
CA MET A 186 -21.94 -23.29 -17.37
C MET A 186 -23.44 -22.99 -17.20
N LEU A 187 -23.74 -22.19 -16.19
CA LEU A 187 -25.06 -21.59 -15.96
C LEU A 187 -24.91 -20.08 -15.89
N VAL A 188 -25.31 -19.40 -16.95
CA VAL A 188 -25.40 -17.95 -16.98
C VAL A 188 -26.75 -17.52 -16.42
N SER A 189 -26.76 -16.75 -15.35
CA SER A 189 -27.97 -16.27 -14.67
C SER A 189 -28.48 -14.92 -15.19
N GLY A 190 -27.65 -14.15 -15.85
CA GLY A 190 -28.04 -12.86 -16.43
C GLY A 190 -26.97 -12.27 -17.34
N ILE A 191 -27.41 -11.61 -18.38
CA ILE A 191 -26.54 -10.86 -19.31
C ILE A 191 -27.07 -9.42 -19.36
N ASN A 192 -26.16 -8.47 -19.14
CA ASN A 192 -26.40 -7.04 -19.33
C ASN A 192 -25.27 -6.50 -20.21
N ALA A 193 -25.33 -6.84 -21.49
CA ALA A 193 -24.32 -6.49 -22.48
C ALA A 193 -24.96 -6.39 -23.87
N ASP A 194 -24.38 -5.59 -24.74
CA ASP A 194 -24.79 -5.48 -26.14
C ASP A 194 -24.36 -6.72 -26.93
N GLU A 195 -25.07 -7.03 -27.99
CA GLU A 195 -24.75 -8.10 -28.94
C GLU A 195 -23.36 -7.88 -29.54
N GLY A 196 -22.55 -8.95 -29.65
CA GLY A 196 -21.15 -8.90 -30.10
C GLY A 196 -20.14 -8.57 -28.98
N THR A 197 -20.60 -8.36 -27.73
CA THR A 197 -19.68 -8.17 -26.62
C THR A 197 -19.08 -9.50 -26.19
N SER A 198 -17.75 -9.57 -26.08
CA SER A 198 -17.02 -10.76 -25.64
C SER A 198 -16.47 -10.62 -24.23
N PHE A 199 -16.49 -11.71 -23.48
CA PHE A 199 -16.01 -11.83 -22.12
C PHE A 199 -15.04 -12.99 -22.00
N SER A 200 -13.96 -12.80 -21.27
CA SER A 200 -13.10 -13.90 -20.80
C SER A 200 -13.59 -14.36 -19.45
N VAL A 201 -13.97 -15.61 -19.34
CA VAL A 201 -14.45 -16.26 -18.13
C VAL A 201 -13.40 -17.26 -17.65
N THR A 202 -12.81 -16.99 -16.50
CA THR A 202 -11.73 -17.80 -15.93
C THR A 202 -12.18 -18.45 -14.63
N LYS A 203 -11.97 -19.75 -14.49
CA LYS A 203 -12.15 -20.49 -13.25
C LYS A 203 -10.84 -20.60 -12.51
N LEU A 204 -10.68 -19.81 -11.46
CA LEU A 204 -9.51 -19.87 -10.58
C LEU A 204 -9.53 -21.16 -9.75
N ASN A 205 -8.36 -21.62 -9.33
CA ASN A 205 -8.33 -22.60 -8.25
C ASN A 205 -8.56 -21.89 -6.91
N GLU A 206 -9.00 -22.65 -5.90
CA GLU A 206 -9.34 -22.13 -4.58
C GLU A 206 -8.23 -21.24 -3.97
N LEU A 207 -6.98 -21.69 -4.04
CA LEU A 207 -5.85 -20.93 -3.51
C LEU A 207 -5.60 -19.61 -4.27
N GLN A 208 -5.78 -19.62 -5.59
CA GLN A 208 -5.65 -18.42 -6.40
C GLN A 208 -6.77 -17.43 -6.09
N ALA A 209 -8.01 -17.90 -5.91
CA ALA A 209 -9.14 -17.07 -5.55
C ALA A 209 -8.94 -16.45 -4.14
N ILE A 210 -8.53 -17.26 -3.16
CA ILE A 210 -8.19 -16.77 -1.80
C ILE A 210 -7.10 -15.70 -1.86
N ASN A 211 -6.01 -15.97 -2.58
CA ASN A 211 -4.90 -15.02 -2.70
C ASN A 211 -5.32 -13.72 -3.41
N SER A 212 -6.23 -13.78 -4.38
CA SER A 212 -6.76 -12.59 -5.05
C SER A 212 -7.58 -11.71 -4.11
N VAL A 213 -8.35 -12.32 -3.21
CA VAL A 213 -9.09 -11.59 -2.17
C VAL A 213 -8.12 -10.99 -1.15
N LEU A 214 -7.16 -11.76 -0.65
CA LEU A 214 -6.15 -11.28 0.31
C LEU A 214 -5.29 -10.15 -0.24
N ALA A 215 -4.96 -10.14 -1.52
CA ALA A 215 -4.17 -9.08 -2.14
C ALA A 215 -4.86 -7.71 -2.10
N ASN A 216 -6.19 -7.69 -2.01
CA ASN A 216 -7.00 -6.49 -1.97
C ASN A 216 -7.58 -6.18 -0.58
N LEU A 217 -7.39 -7.07 0.40
CA LEU A 217 -7.83 -6.92 1.78
C LEU A 217 -6.69 -6.39 2.64
N THR A 218 -6.98 -5.38 3.45
CA THR A 218 -6.08 -4.87 4.48
C THR A 218 -6.82 -4.87 5.80
N VAL A 219 -6.26 -5.53 6.81
CA VAL A 219 -6.80 -5.56 8.16
C VAL A 219 -5.78 -4.92 9.10
N ALA A 220 -6.20 -3.95 9.90
CA ALA A 220 -5.33 -3.24 10.83
C ALA A 220 -6.05 -2.87 12.12
N ASP A 221 -5.34 -2.87 13.24
CA ASP A 221 -5.86 -2.31 14.50
C ASP A 221 -5.96 -0.78 14.37
N LYS A 222 -7.13 -0.22 14.67
CA LYS A 222 -7.40 1.23 14.62
C LYS A 222 -6.90 1.99 15.85
N GLY A 223 -6.35 1.30 16.82
CA GLY A 223 -5.71 1.88 18.00
C GLY A 223 -4.78 0.87 18.64
N LYS A 224 -3.85 1.32 19.47
CA LYS A 224 -2.91 0.41 20.13
C LYS A 224 -3.66 -0.42 21.16
N ASP A 225 -3.85 -1.71 20.88
CA ASP A 225 -4.50 -2.71 21.77
C ASP A 225 -5.96 -2.36 22.15
N THR A 226 -6.69 -1.68 21.26
CA THR A 226 -8.10 -1.32 21.51
C THR A 226 -9.06 -2.46 21.23
N GLY A 227 -8.64 -3.49 20.51
CA GLY A 227 -9.50 -4.55 20.01
C GLY A 227 -10.45 -4.09 18.90
N VAL A 228 -10.25 -2.87 18.34
CA VAL A 228 -11.04 -2.38 17.21
C VAL A 228 -10.23 -2.60 15.92
N LEU A 229 -10.70 -3.51 15.10
CA LEU A 229 -10.09 -3.85 13.81
C LEU A 229 -10.78 -3.06 12.69
N GLY A 230 -9.98 -2.36 11.90
CA GLY A 230 -10.43 -1.74 10.65
C GLY A 230 -10.07 -2.65 9.49
N LEU A 231 -11.08 -2.95 8.67
CA LEU A 231 -10.93 -3.71 7.45
C LEU A 231 -11.11 -2.77 6.26
N GLU A 232 -10.26 -2.90 5.27
CA GLU A 232 -10.34 -2.15 4.00
C GLU A 232 -10.22 -3.14 2.85
N TYR A 233 -11.13 -3.04 1.89
CA TYR A 233 -11.12 -3.87 0.69
C TYR A 233 -11.18 -3.00 -0.56
N LEU A 234 -10.24 -3.20 -1.48
CA LEU A 234 -10.07 -2.42 -2.70
C LEU A 234 -10.63 -3.15 -3.92
N GLY A 235 -11.26 -2.41 -4.83
CA GLY A 235 -11.73 -2.97 -6.10
C GLY A 235 -12.36 -1.94 -7.02
N GLU A 236 -12.75 -2.38 -8.21
CA GLU A 236 -13.28 -1.50 -9.26
C GLU A 236 -14.79 -1.24 -9.11
N ASP A 237 -15.53 -2.20 -8.56
CA ASP A 237 -16.98 -2.13 -8.38
C ASP A 237 -17.34 -1.86 -6.91
N PRO A 238 -17.91 -0.67 -6.60
CA PRO A 238 -18.29 -0.29 -5.24
C PRO A 238 -19.28 -1.25 -4.57
N GLU A 239 -20.22 -1.82 -5.33
CA GLU A 239 -21.23 -2.74 -4.78
C GLU A 239 -20.60 -4.11 -4.46
N GLN A 240 -19.74 -4.61 -5.37
CA GLN A 240 -19.08 -5.89 -5.19
C GLN A 240 -18.13 -5.87 -3.99
N ILE A 241 -17.30 -4.81 -3.86
CA ILE A 241 -16.35 -4.70 -2.74
C ILE A 241 -17.06 -4.63 -1.39
N SER A 242 -18.19 -3.93 -1.31
CA SER A 242 -19.01 -3.88 -0.10
C SER A 242 -19.60 -5.25 0.25
N LYS A 243 -20.10 -6.00 -0.75
CA LYS A 243 -20.63 -7.35 -0.56
C LYS A 243 -19.53 -8.31 -0.08
N VAL A 244 -18.35 -8.28 -0.71
CA VAL A 244 -17.21 -9.11 -0.32
C VAL A 244 -16.78 -8.81 1.12
N LEU A 245 -16.59 -7.55 1.46
CA LEU A 245 -16.15 -7.16 2.80
C LEU A 245 -17.19 -7.51 3.86
N ASN A 246 -18.49 -7.28 3.60
CA ASN A 246 -19.56 -7.71 4.50
C ASN A 246 -19.59 -9.22 4.70
N GLN A 247 -19.36 -10.00 3.63
CA GLN A 247 -19.33 -11.46 3.73
C GLN A 247 -18.12 -11.95 4.52
N ILE A 248 -16.94 -11.32 4.36
CA ILE A 248 -15.76 -11.62 5.18
C ILE A 248 -16.08 -11.39 6.66
N VAL A 249 -16.64 -10.23 7.00
CA VAL A 249 -17.00 -9.88 8.38
C VAL A 249 -18.04 -10.84 8.96
N ASN A 250 -19.07 -11.20 8.18
CA ASN A 250 -20.08 -12.16 8.59
C ASN A 250 -19.52 -13.58 8.80
N ASN A 251 -18.67 -14.05 7.89
CA ASN A 251 -18.03 -15.35 8.01
C ASN A 251 -17.09 -15.42 9.21
N TYR A 252 -16.37 -14.34 9.50
CA TYR A 252 -15.57 -14.22 10.71
C TYR A 252 -16.44 -14.25 11.98
N LEU A 253 -17.54 -13.51 12.00
CA LEU A 253 -18.48 -13.53 13.12
C LEU A 253 -19.04 -14.94 13.36
N LEU A 254 -19.50 -15.60 12.31
CA LEU A 254 -20.02 -16.98 12.37
C LEU A 254 -18.95 -17.95 12.90
N GLN A 255 -17.74 -17.86 12.39
CA GLN A 255 -16.62 -18.70 12.83
C GLN A 255 -16.26 -18.46 14.30
N ASN A 256 -16.31 -17.19 14.76
CA ASN A 256 -16.07 -16.87 16.17
C ASN A 256 -17.16 -17.48 17.07
N VAL A 257 -18.43 -17.37 16.68
CA VAL A 257 -19.57 -17.97 17.40
C VAL A 257 -19.45 -19.50 17.44
N GLU A 258 -19.12 -20.13 16.32
CA GLU A 258 -18.97 -21.58 16.21
C GLU A 258 -17.82 -22.09 17.08
N ARG A 259 -16.65 -21.47 17.01
CA ARG A 259 -15.50 -21.78 17.88
C ARG A 259 -15.86 -21.72 19.37
N LYS A 260 -16.58 -20.67 19.77
CA LYS A 260 -17.03 -20.48 21.15
C LYS A 260 -18.04 -21.52 21.59
N SER A 261 -18.98 -21.87 20.70
CA SER A 261 -19.97 -22.91 20.94
C SER A 261 -19.32 -24.30 21.10
N GLU A 262 -18.36 -24.65 20.23
CA GLU A 262 -17.60 -25.90 20.35
C GLU A 262 -16.78 -25.98 21.63
N GLN A 263 -16.13 -24.87 22.03
CA GLN A 263 -15.39 -24.82 23.27
C GLN A 263 -16.30 -25.01 24.49
N ALA A 264 -17.47 -24.35 24.49
CA ALA A 264 -18.47 -24.52 25.55
C ALA A 264 -19.01 -25.96 25.57
N GLU A 265 -19.22 -26.60 24.43
CA GLU A 265 -19.67 -27.96 24.32
C GLU A 265 -18.70 -28.97 24.93
N LYS A 266 -17.41 -28.88 24.60
CA LYS A 266 -16.36 -29.74 25.19
C LYS A 266 -16.27 -29.56 26.70
N SER A 267 -16.36 -28.31 27.17
CA SER A 267 -16.37 -28.03 28.63
C SER A 267 -17.62 -28.57 29.31
N LEU A 268 -18.80 -28.50 28.67
CA LEU A 268 -20.04 -29.08 29.19
C LEU A 268 -19.99 -30.61 29.24
N GLU A 269 -19.41 -31.26 28.26
CA GLU A 269 -19.23 -32.71 28.24
C GLU A 269 -18.34 -33.16 29.42
N PHE A 270 -17.23 -32.44 29.63
CA PHE A 270 -16.37 -32.70 30.80
C PHE A 270 -17.14 -32.56 32.12
N LEU A 271 -17.91 -31.48 32.29
CA LEU A 271 -18.69 -31.24 33.52
C LEU A 271 -19.78 -32.29 33.73
N ARG A 272 -20.47 -32.74 32.65
CA ARG A 272 -21.46 -33.82 32.73
C ARG A 272 -20.89 -35.14 33.26
N ASN A 273 -19.62 -35.42 32.95
CA ASN A 273 -18.93 -36.61 33.42
C ASN A 273 -18.39 -36.45 34.87
N GLN A 274 -18.06 -35.22 35.28
CA GLN A 274 -17.50 -34.94 36.61
C GLN A 274 -18.58 -34.74 37.69
N LEU A 275 -19.71 -34.12 37.41
CA LEU A 275 -20.76 -33.82 38.36
C LEU A 275 -21.29 -35.07 39.11
N PRO A 276 -21.57 -36.21 38.45
CA PRO A 276 -22.01 -37.42 39.14
C PRO A 276 -20.93 -37.97 40.10
N GLN A 277 -19.65 -37.87 39.72
CA GLN A 277 -18.54 -38.36 40.56
C GLN A 277 -18.36 -37.48 41.80
N VAL A 278 -18.48 -36.16 41.64
CA VAL A 278 -18.40 -35.23 42.77
C VAL A 278 -19.61 -35.41 43.69
N ARG A 279 -20.80 -35.61 43.15
CA ARG A 279 -22.01 -35.90 43.90
C ARG A 279 -21.88 -37.19 44.70
N GLY A 280 -21.40 -38.27 44.09
CA GLY A 280 -21.19 -39.55 44.81
C GLY A 280 -20.18 -39.42 45.95
N LYS A 281 -19.08 -38.67 45.74
CA LYS A 281 -18.10 -38.39 46.81
C LYS A 281 -18.69 -37.55 47.97
N LEU A 282 -19.58 -36.60 47.65
CA LEU A 282 -20.28 -35.79 48.64
C LEU A 282 -21.23 -36.65 49.47
N ASP A 283 -22.05 -37.47 48.82
CA ASP A 283 -22.98 -38.40 49.50
C ASP A 283 -22.20 -39.36 50.44
N ASP A 284 -21.07 -39.94 49.97
CA ASP A 284 -20.18 -40.78 50.80
C ASP A 284 -19.59 -40.03 52.00
N ALA A 285 -19.21 -38.75 51.84
CA ALA A 285 -18.69 -37.94 52.92
C ALA A 285 -19.76 -37.57 53.95
N GLU A 286 -20.98 -37.25 53.50
CA GLU A 286 -22.14 -37.00 54.36
C GLU A 286 -22.50 -38.22 55.19
N ASP A 287 -22.52 -39.40 54.57
CA ASP A 287 -22.80 -40.69 55.31
C ASP A 287 -21.75 -41.01 56.38
N LYS A 288 -20.47 -40.78 56.05
CA LYS A 288 -19.37 -40.93 57.01
C LYS A 288 -19.50 -39.97 58.21
N LEU A 289 -19.75 -38.68 57.88
CA LEU A 289 -19.94 -37.65 58.91
C LEU A 289 -21.16 -37.98 59.82
N ASN A 290 -22.28 -38.36 59.23
CA ASN A 290 -23.50 -38.71 59.97
C ASN A 290 -23.31 -39.97 60.81
N THR A 291 -22.56 -40.96 60.32
CA THR A 291 -22.23 -42.19 61.11
C THR A 291 -21.33 -41.87 62.29
N PHE A 292 -20.30 -41.03 62.07
CA PHE A 292 -19.39 -40.58 63.12
C PHE A 292 -20.12 -39.78 64.22
N ARG A 293 -21.02 -38.85 63.82
CA ARG A 293 -21.86 -38.07 64.76
C ARG A 293 -22.78 -38.96 65.60
N ARG A 294 -23.36 -40.01 65.02
CA ARG A 294 -24.21 -40.97 65.75
C ARG A 294 -23.43 -41.80 66.76
N GLN A 295 -22.15 -42.13 66.50
CA GLN A 295 -21.31 -42.95 67.37
C GLN A 295 -20.68 -42.17 68.52
N ASN A 296 -20.47 -40.85 68.38
CA ASN A 296 -19.69 -40.03 69.33
C ASN A 296 -20.49 -38.95 70.07
N GLU A 297 -21.83 -39.05 70.18
CA GLU A 297 -22.72 -38.13 70.90
C GLU A 297 -22.34 -36.65 70.70
N SER A 298 -22.62 -36.07 69.51
CA SER A 298 -22.43 -34.67 69.06
C SER A 298 -21.26 -33.91 69.72
N VAL A 299 -20.05 -34.02 69.15
CA VAL A 299 -18.89 -33.22 69.55
C VAL A 299 -19.03 -31.83 68.99
N ASP A 300 -19.13 -30.79 69.81
CA ASP A 300 -19.15 -29.40 69.41
C ASP A 300 -17.72 -28.94 69.08
N LEU A 301 -17.52 -28.30 67.93
CA LEU A 301 -16.21 -27.82 67.47
C LEU A 301 -15.81 -26.57 68.28
N SER A 302 -14.61 -26.55 68.84
CA SER A 302 -14.03 -25.37 69.48
C SER A 302 -13.87 -24.22 68.39
N LEU A 303 -13.83 -22.96 68.84
CA LEU A 303 -13.67 -21.81 67.97
C LEU A 303 -12.41 -21.93 67.11
N GLU A 304 -11.34 -22.46 67.66
CA GLU A 304 -10.07 -22.69 66.95
C GLU A 304 -10.20 -23.78 65.88
N ALA A 305 -10.89 -24.88 66.19
CA ALA A 305 -11.18 -25.92 65.22
C ALA A 305 -12.08 -25.44 64.09
N LYS A 306 -13.04 -24.56 64.36
CA LYS A 306 -13.90 -23.95 63.38
C LYS A 306 -13.11 -23.00 62.42
N SER A 307 -12.21 -22.18 62.97
CA SER A 307 -11.33 -21.34 62.17
C SER A 307 -10.38 -22.14 61.29
N ALA A 308 -9.83 -23.24 61.80
CA ALA A 308 -9.00 -24.15 61.00
C ALA A 308 -9.79 -24.88 59.92
N LEU A 309 -11.08 -25.20 60.19
CA LEU A 309 -11.98 -25.76 59.19
C LEU A 309 -12.23 -24.77 58.04
N ASP A 310 -12.64 -23.54 58.35
CA ASP A 310 -12.94 -22.53 57.35
C ASP A 310 -11.71 -22.25 56.45
N SER A 311 -10.52 -22.14 57.06
CA SER A 311 -9.26 -21.99 56.30
C SER A 311 -8.96 -23.21 55.43
N SER A 312 -9.14 -24.42 55.95
CA SER A 312 -8.87 -25.66 55.20
C SER A 312 -9.84 -25.88 54.07
N VAL A 313 -11.13 -25.52 54.23
CA VAL A 313 -12.15 -25.56 53.18
C VAL A 313 -11.81 -24.54 52.06
N SER A 314 -11.41 -23.33 52.45
CA SER A 314 -11.01 -22.29 51.48
C SER A 314 -9.82 -22.73 50.63
N VAL A 315 -8.75 -23.25 51.25
CA VAL A 315 -7.58 -23.76 50.54
C VAL A 315 -7.95 -24.94 49.62
N GLN A 316 -8.79 -25.86 50.13
CA GLN A 316 -9.24 -27.01 49.33
C GLN A 316 -10.09 -26.56 48.12
N SER A 317 -10.99 -25.60 48.30
CA SER A 317 -11.79 -25.00 47.20
C SER A 317 -10.90 -24.38 46.12
N GLN A 318 -9.87 -23.61 46.53
CA GLN A 318 -8.91 -23.02 45.60
C GLN A 318 -8.07 -24.07 44.85
N LEU A 319 -7.63 -25.14 45.54
CA LEU A 319 -6.91 -26.26 44.92
C LEU A 319 -7.78 -26.97 43.86
N ASN A 320 -9.04 -27.18 44.16
CA ASN A 320 -9.97 -27.80 43.23
C ASN A 320 -10.25 -26.91 42.03
N GLU A 321 -10.44 -25.61 42.25
CA GLU A 321 -10.57 -24.63 41.14
C GLU A 321 -9.33 -24.64 40.22
N LEU A 322 -8.12 -24.66 40.82
CA LEU A 322 -6.89 -24.78 40.04
C LEU A 322 -6.80 -26.09 39.25
N THR A 323 -7.28 -27.19 39.81
CA THR A 323 -7.30 -28.50 39.13
C THR A 323 -8.20 -28.47 37.91
N PHE A 324 -9.37 -27.82 37.98
CA PHE A 324 -10.26 -27.65 36.84
C PHE A 324 -9.64 -26.75 35.79
N ARG A 325 -9.00 -25.65 36.21
CA ARG A 325 -8.29 -24.77 35.29
C ARG A 325 -7.09 -25.45 34.63
N GLU A 326 -6.35 -26.26 35.37
CA GLU A 326 -5.25 -27.06 34.81
C GLU A 326 -5.77 -28.03 33.76
N ALA A 327 -6.91 -28.68 33.97
CA ALA A 327 -7.54 -29.54 32.97
C ALA A 327 -7.97 -28.78 31.73
N GLU A 328 -8.51 -27.57 31.87
CA GLU A 328 -8.92 -26.68 30.77
C GLU A 328 -7.70 -26.18 29.99
N VAL A 329 -6.68 -25.66 30.69
CA VAL A 329 -5.45 -25.15 30.09
C VAL A 329 -4.62 -26.24 29.41
N SER A 330 -4.65 -27.48 29.97
CA SER A 330 -3.92 -28.63 29.39
C SER A 330 -4.43 -29.05 28.02
N GLN A 331 -5.66 -28.68 27.64
CA GLN A 331 -6.22 -28.93 26.32
C GLN A 331 -5.75 -27.89 25.29
N LEU A 332 -5.33 -26.68 25.72
CA LEU A 332 -4.97 -25.56 24.88
C LEU A 332 -3.46 -25.35 24.81
N PHE A 333 -2.71 -25.67 25.86
CA PHE A 333 -1.29 -25.38 26.01
C PHE A 333 -0.46 -26.57 26.48
N THR A 334 0.79 -26.63 26.04
CA THR A 334 1.77 -27.61 26.52
C THR A 334 2.25 -27.27 27.95
N LYS A 335 2.80 -28.27 28.69
CA LYS A 335 3.29 -28.10 30.07
C LYS A 335 4.42 -27.08 30.23
N ASP A 336 5.11 -26.74 29.16
CA ASP A 336 6.20 -25.76 29.16
C ASP A 336 5.71 -24.33 28.94
N HIS A 337 4.44 -24.14 28.63
CA HIS A 337 3.87 -22.82 28.44
C HIS A 337 3.89 -22.00 29.76
N PRO A 338 4.24 -20.68 29.73
CA PRO A 338 4.33 -19.84 30.91
C PRO A 338 3.07 -19.85 31.77
N THR A 339 1.88 -19.84 31.17
CA THR A 339 0.59 -19.90 31.85
C THR A 339 0.41 -21.22 32.64
N TYR A 340 0.82 -22.35 32.03
CA TYR A 340 0.74 -23.65 32.72
C TYR A 340 1.71 -23.72 33.90
N ARG A 341 2.93 -23.19 33.76
CA ARG A 341 3.92 -23.12 34.86
C ARG A 341 3.44 -22.27 36.03
N ALA A 342 2.84 -21.10 35.73
CA ALA A 342 2.30 -20.22 36.77
C ALA A 342 1.16 -20.89 37.57
N LEU A 343 0.29 -21.70 36.94
CA LEU A 343 -0.71 -22.51 37.60
C LEU A 343 -0.07 -23.55 38.53
N LEU A 344 0.99 -24.22 38.08
CA LEU A 344 1.72 -25.20 38.90
C LEU A 344 2.38 -24.57 40.14
N GLU A 345 2.95 -23.37 40.02
CA GLU A 345 3.54 -22.64 41.17
C GLU A 345 2.47 -22.23 42.19
N LYS A 346 1.34 -21.70 41.72
CA LYS A 346 0.21 -21.35 42.59
C LYS A 346 -0.33 -22.58 43.30
N ARG A 347 -0.46 -23.70 42.60
CA ARG A 347 -0.85 -24.99 43.18
C ARG A 347 0.10 -25.42 44.30
N LYS A 348 1.41 -25.37 44.06
CA LYS A 348 2.45 -25.72 45.05
C LYS A 348 2.37 -24.82 46.29
N THR A 349 2.08 -23.54 46.15
CA THR A 349 1.90 -22.61 47.26
C THR A 349 0.71 -23.03 48.12
N LEU A 350 -0.44 -23.33 47.52
CA LEU A 350 -1.63 -23.79 48.23
C LEU A 350 -1.46 -25.17 48.85
N GLU A 351 -0.72 -26.09 48.22
CA GLU A 351 -0.37 -27.41 48.82
C GLU A 351 0.51 -27.25 50.07
N ASN A 352 1.45 -26.29 50.08
CA ASN A 352 2.25 -25.94 51.24
C ASN A 352 1.40 -25.34 52.37
N GLU A 353 0.44 -24.48 52.04
CA GLU A 353 -0.51 -23.92 53.00
C GLU A 353 -1.41 -25.01 53.59
N GLN A 354 -1.92 -25.92 52.78
CA GLN A 354 -2.68 -27.09 53.20
C GLN A 354 -1.87 -27.97 54.14
N ALA A 355 -0.57 -28.24 53.85
CA ALA A 355 0.31 -28.99 54.72
C ALA A 355 0.50 -28.33 56.10
N THR A 356 0.60 -26.98 56.11
CA THR A 356 0.72 -26.21 57.36
C THR A 356 -0.56 -26.27 58.20
N LEU A 357 -1.72 -26.17 57.57
CA LEU A 357 -3.03 -26.32 58.21
C LEU A 357 -3.20 -27.75 58.76
N ASN A 358 -2.85 -28.77 57.99
CA ASN A 358 -2.90 -30.15 58.39
C ASN A 358 -2.00 -30.42 59.64
N LYS A 359 -0.82 -29.77 59.74
CA LYS A 359 0.07 -29.84 60.87
C LYS A 359 -0.57 -29.22 62.15
N LYS A 360 -1.27 -28.08 62.02
CA LYS A 360 -2.04 -27.50 63.14
C LYS A 360 -3.18 -28.38 63.55
N ILE A 361 -3.93 -28.97 62.64
CA ILE A 361 -5.02 -29.88 62.90
C ILE A 361 -4.52 -31.13 63.60
N SER A 362 -3.34 -31.68 63.29
CA SER A 362 -2.76 -32.87 63.89
C SER A 362 -2.38 -32.71 65.41
N GLN A 363 -2.35 -31.48 65.91
CA GLN A 363 -2.11 -31.16 67.29
C GLN A 363 -3.38 -31.17 68.14
N MET A 364 -4.58 -31.30 67.54
CA MET A 364 -5.86 -31.34 68.25
C MET A 364 -6.19 -32.75 68.76
N PRO A 365 -7.17 -32.93 69.75
CA PRO A 365 -7.64 -34.25 70.17
C PRO A 365 -8.17 -35.09 69.01
N GLN A 366 -7.97 -36.42 69.02
CA GLN A 366 -8.30 -37.31 67.91
C GLN A 366 -9.77 -37.23 67.46
N THR A 367 -10.71 -37.14 68.40
CA THR A 367 -12.14 -36.97 68.07
C THR A 367 -12.44 -35.66 67.41
N GLN A 368 -11.76 -34.56 67.79
CA GLN A 368 -11.90 -33.26 67.13
C GLN A 368 -11.24 -33.26 65.74
N GLN A 369 -10.11 -33.94 65.58
CA GLN A 369 -9.48 -34.08 64.25
C GLN A 369 -10.39 -34.81 63.27
N GLU A 370 -11.01 -35.90 63.66
CA GLU A 370 -11.83 -36.72 62.78
C GLU A 370 -13.15 -36.00 62.38
N ILE A 371 -13.84 -35.38 63.39
CA ILE A 371 -15.06 -34.61 63.04
C ILE A 371 -14.74 -33.40 62.13
N LEU A 372 -13.60 -32.74 62.38
CA LEU A 372 -13.14 -31.63 61.58
C LEU A 372 -12.82 -32.10 60.14
N ARG A 373 -12.12 -33.21 59.94
CA ARG A 373 -11.84 -33.82 58.65
C ARG A 373 -13.12 -34.17 57.91
N LEU A 374 -14.04 -34.88 58.56
CA LEU A 374 -15.31 -35.26 57.89
C LEU A 374 -16.20 -34.05 57.56
N THR A 375 -16.24 -33.05 58.45
CA THR A 375 -17.00 -31.83 58.20
C THR A 375 -16.39 -31.02 57.03
N ARG A 376 -15.05 -30.94 56.98
CA ARG A 376 -14.34 -30.32 55.86
C ARG A 376 -14.65 -31.02 54.56
N ASP A 377 -14.60 -32.36 54.53
CA ASP A 377 -14.82 -33.15 53.33
C ASP A 377 -16.25 -32.94 52.78
N VAL A 378 -17.25 -32.84 53.67
CA VAL A 378 -18.64 -32.51 53.30
C VAL A 378 -18.75 -31.06 52.78
N GLN A 379 -18.25 -30.09 53.55
CA GLN A 379 -18.38 -28.67 53.20
C GLN A 379 -17.65 -28.34 51.89
N SER A 380 -16.40 -28.86 51.74
CA SER A 380 -15.65 -28.71 50.50
C SER A 380 -16.34 -29.41 49.33
N GLY A 381 -16.86 -30.64 49.52
CA GLY A 381 -17.62 -31.35 48.50
C GLY A 381 -18.85 -30.59 48.04
N GLN A 382 -19.57 -29.96 48.98
CA GLN A 382 -20.76 -29.16 48.71
C GLN A 382 -20.43 -27.88 47.91
N GLU A 383 -19.36 -27.18 48.29
CA GLU A 383 -18.89 -25.99 47.56
C GLU A 383 -18.49 -26.33 46.13
N ILE A 384 -17.71 -27.40 45.95
CA ILE A 384 -17.28 -27.86 44.63
C ILE A 384 -18.49 -28.22 43.76
N TYR A 385 -19.43 -28.99 44.30
CA TYR A 385 -20.63 -29.38 43.59
C TYR A 385 -21.43 -28.17 43.10
N MET A 386 -21.62 -27.16 43.97
CA MET A 386 -22.30 -25.91 43.62
C MET A 386 -21.53 -25.09 42.59
N GLN A 387 -20.21 -24.98 42.70
CA GLN A 387 -19.38 -24.29 41.71
C GLN A 387 -19.47 -24.95 40.35
N LEU A 388 -19.37 -26.29 40.28
CA LEU A 388 -19.50 -27.02 39.02
C LEU A 388 -20.89 -26.89 38.39
N LEU A 389 -21.94 -26.90 39.22
CA LEU A 389 -23.31 -26.71 38.77
C LEU A 389 -23.51 -25.31 38.15
N ASN A 390 -23.03 -24.28 38.86
CA ASN A 390 -23.06 -22.90 38.34
C ASN A 390 -22.27 -22.77 37.04
N ARG A 391 -21.09 -23.38 36.97
CA ARG A 391 -20.27 -23.37 35.74
C ARG A 391 -20.96 -24.09 34.59
N GLN A 392 -21.64 -25.21 34.86
CA GLN A 392 -22.44 -25.90 33.86
C GLN A 392 -23.58 -25.01 33.33
N GLN A 393 -24.25 -24.27 34.23
CA GLN A 393 -25.30 -23.33 33.80
C GLN A 393 -24.75 -22.19 32.96
N GLU A 394 -23.63 -21.57 33.33
CA GLU A 394 -22.95 -20.52 32.57
C GLU A 394 -22.56 -21.00 31.17
N LEU A 395 -21.92 -22.17 31.07
CA LEU A 395 -21.52 -22.75 29.80
C LEU A 395 -22.73 -23.17 28.97
N GLY A 396 -23.82 -23.63 29.60
CA GLY A 396 -25.07 -23.91 28.94
C GLY A 396 -25.69 -22.67 28.29
N ILE A 397 -25.67 -21.56 29.01
CA ILE A 397 -26.09 -20.24 28.49
C ILE A 397 -25.14 -19.79 27.35
N SER A 398 -23.83 -19.92 27.55
CA SER A 398 -22.82 -19.56 26.56
C SER A 398 -22.96 -20.37 25.27
N LYS A 399 -23.23 -21.66 25.35
CA LYS A 399 -23.50 -22.54 24.20
C LYS A 399 -24.79 -22.14 23.47
N ALA A 400 -25.85 -21.81 24.22
CA ALA A 400 -27.13 -21.41 23.65
C ALA A 400 -27.13 -19.96 23.10
N SER A 401 -26.15 -19.16 23.53
CA SER A 401 -26.00 -17.77 23.10
C SER A 401 -25.41 -17.73 21.70
N THR A 402 -26.07 -16.99 20.80
CA THR A 402 -25.54 -16.67 19.46
C THR A 402 -24.56 -15.49 19.49
N VAL A 403 -24.22 -14.98 20.68
CA VAL A 403 -23.36 -13.83 20.86
C VAL A 403 -21.90 -14.29 20.98
N GLY A 404 -21.10 -14.00 19.95
CA GLY A 404 -19.64 -14.14 19.97
C GLY A 404 -18.98 -13.03 20.79
N ASP A 405 -17.67 -13.07 20.91
CA ASP A 405 -16.86 -11.98 21.49
C ASP A 405 -16.54 -10.90 20.42
N VAL A 406 -17.13 -11.03 19.23
CA VAL A 406 -16.96 -10.13 18.09
C VAL A 406 -18.24 -9.37 17.85
N ARG A 407 -18.12 -8.04 17.73
CA ARG A 407 -19.22 -7.14 17.40
C ARG A 407 -18.90 -6.34 16.16
N ILE A 408 -19.80 -6.33 15.19
CA ILE A 408 -19.72 -5.43 14.04
C ILE A 408 -20.12 -4.04 14.53
N ILE A 409 -19.20 -3.07 14.44
CA ILE A 409 -19.47 -1.65 14.77
C ILE A 409 -20.08 -1.00 13.54
N ASP A 410 -19.35 -1.07 12.41
CA ASP A 410 -19.80 -0.55 11.13
C ASP A 410 -19.72 -1.64 10.07
N GLY A 411 -20.84 -1.86 9.38
CA GLY A 411 -20.86 -2.71 8.19
C GLY A 411 -20.08 -2.08 7.04
N ALA A 412 -19.72 -2.89 6.04
CA ALA A 412 -18.96 -2.40 4.92
C ALA A 412 -19.69 -1.28 4.16
N ALA A 413 -19.08 -0.13 4.12
CA ALA A 413 -19.54 1.05 3.38
C ALA A 413 -18.47 1.46 2.35
N THR A 414 -18.91 1.84 1.15
CA THR A 414 -18.03 2.32 0.09
C THR A 414 -18.09 3.83 -0.04
N GLY A 415 -16.93 4.47 -0.19
CA GLY A 415 -16.85 5.89 -0.49
C GLY A 415 -17.35 6.20 -1.91
N ASN A 416 -18.04 7.34 -2.07
CA ASN A 416 -18.55 7.80 -3.38
C ASN A 416 -17.44 8.22 -4.36
N SER A 417 -16.20 8.36 -3.90
CA SER A 417 -15.05 8.80 -4.71
C SER A 417 -13.99 7.71 -4.78
N PRO A 418 -13.37 7.50 -5.96
CA PRO A 418 -12.28 6.53 -6.09
C PRO A 418 -11.05 6.98 -5.29
N VAL A 419 -10.40 6.03 -4.62
CA VAL A 419 -9.17 6.24 -3.83
C VAL A 419 -7.92 6.20 -4.70
N ALA A 420 -7.99 5.55 -5.86
CA ALA A 420 -6.92 5.50 -6.87
C ALA A 420 -7.50 5.55 -8.29
N PRO A 421 -6.70 6.06 -9.28
CA PRO A 421 -5.42 6.74 -9.11
C PRO A 421 -5.55 8.12 -8.46
N LYS A 422 -4.58 8.52 -7.65
CA LYS A 422 -4.51 9.86 -7.03
C LYS A 422 -4.13 10.88 -8.09
N LYS A 423 -5.13 11.37 -8.85
CA LYS A 423 -4.95 12.21 -10.05
C LYS A 423 -4.04 13.41 -9.82
N LEU A 424 -4.25 14.15 -8.73
CA LEU A 424 -3.47 15.35 -8.42
C LEU A 424 -2.01 15.01 -8.12
N LEU A 425 -1.74 13.91 -7.42
CA LEU A 425 -0.39 13.46 -7.12
C LEU A 425 0.37 13.01 -8.37
N ILE A 426 -0.30 12.28 -9.28
CA ILE A 426 0.30 11.81 -10.55
C ILE A 426 0.65 13.01 -11.45
N ILE A 427 -0.25 14.00 -11.57
CA ILE A 427 -0.01 15.21 -12.35
C ILE A 427 1.13 16.02 -11.73
N ALA A 428 1.17 16.20 -10.42
CA ALA A 428 2.27 16.91 -9.76
C ALA A 428 3.62 16.18 -9.92
N ALA A 429 3.64 14.86 -9.79
CA ALA A 429 4.83 14.06 -10.01
C ALA A 429 5.32 14.15 -11.47
N SER A 430 4.39 14.14 -12.45
CA SER A 430 4.74 14.27 -13.86
C SER A 430 5.31 15.65 -14.21
N LEU A 431 4.83 16.71 -13.55
CA LEU A 431 5.38 18.07 -13.70
C LEU A 431 6.84 18.11 -13.23
N ILE A 432 7.12 17.59 -12.04
CA ILE A 432 8.48 17.55 -11.48
C ILE A 432 9.40 16.70 -12.38
N LEU A 433 8.96 15.51 -12.75
CA LEU A 433 9.72 14.61 -13.62
C LEU A 433 9.97 15.23 -14.99
N GLY A 434 8.95 15.82 -15.62
CA GLY A 434 9.05 16.50 -16.90
C GLY A 434 10.02 17.68 -16.86
N LEU A 435 9.99 18.47 -15.79
CA LEU A 435 10.93 19.57 -15.59
C LEU A 435 12.35 19.05 -15.39
N MET A 436 12.55 18.02 -14.60
CA MET A 436 13.87 17.44 -14.35
C MET A 436 14.48 16.86 -15.64
N VAL A 437 13.68 16.10 -16.41
CA VAL A 437 14.12 15.53 -17.69
C VAL A 437 14.41 16.62 -18.71
N SER A 438 13.56 17.64 -18.82
CA SER A 438 13.75 18.73 -19.78
C SER A 438 14.99 19.56 -19.50
N VAL A 439 15.24 19.91 -18.24
CA VAL A 439 16.48 20.59 -17.81
C VAL A 439 17.68 19.72 -18.10
N GLY A 440 17.64 18.42 -17.76
CA GLY A 440 18.72 17.48 -18.05
C GLY A 440 19.04 17.37 -19.54
N LEU A 441 18.03 17.33 -20.39
CA LEU A 441 18.21 17.31 -21.86
C LEU A 441 18.85 18.60 -22.39
N VAL A 442 18.42 19.76 -21.89
CA VAL A 442 19.01 21.05 -22.27
C VAL A 442 20.46 21.14 -21.84
N LEU A 443 20.78 20.75 -20.61
CA LEU A 443 22.16 20.75 -20.09
C LEU A 443 23.04 19.73 -20.85
N MET A 444 22.52 18.55 -21.14
CA MET A 444 23.22 17.55 -21.94
C MET A 444 23.51 18.06 -23.35
N LYS A 445 22.53 18.72 -24.00
CA LYS A 445 22.74 19.35 -25.29
C LYS A 445 23.79 20.46 -25.23
N ALA A 446 23.80 21.23 -24.15
CA ALA A 446 24.79 22.28 -23.91
C ALA A 446 26.22 21.70 -23.81
N LEU A 447 26.37 20.61 -23.06
CA LEU A 447 27.66 19.90 -22.88
C LEU A 447 28.17 19.30 -24.21
N LEU A 448 27.28 18.88 -25.10
CA LEU A 448 27.64 18.28 -26.38
C LEU A 448 27.96 19.31 -27.48
N HIS A 449 27.50 20.56 -27.31
CA HIS A 449 27.75 21.64 -28.25
C HIS A 449 28.77 22.64 -27.68
N HIS A 450 30.05 22.39 -27.91
CA HIS A 450 31.13 23.28 -27.53
C HIS A 450 31.36 24.27 -28.70
N GLY A 451 30.66 25.40 -28.67
CA GLY A 451 30.98 26.56 -29.54
C GLY A 451 31.98 27.47 -28.81
N ILE A 452 32.72 28.29 -29.57
CA ILE A 452 33.57 29.36 -29.01
C ILE A 452 32.61 30.47 -28.55
N GLU A 453 32.56 30.72 -27.25
CA GLU A 453 31.63 31.66 -26.62
C GLU A 453 32.30 32.97 -26.19
N ASN A 454 33.60 32.89 -25.79
CA ASN A 454 34.37 34.03 -25.34
C ASN A 454 35.63 34.25 -26.20
N PRO A 455 36.03 35.50 -26.44
CA PRO A 455 37.28 35.84 -27.13
C PRO A 455 38.52 35.27 -26.43
N GLU A 456 38.49 35.18 -25.10
CA GLU A 456 39.57 34.65 -24.27
C GLU A 456 39.96 33.22 -24.58
N GLN A 457 38.98 32.38 -24.98
CA GLN A 457 39.22 30.99 -25.42
C GLN A 457 40.10 30.92 -26.70
N LEU A 458 40.03 31.92 -27.58
CA LEU A 458 40.89 32.03 -28.76
C LEU A 458 42.28 32.55 -28.39
N GLU A 459 42.34 33.52 -27.47
CA GLU A 459 43.61 34.08 -26.97
C GLU A 459 44.43 33.02 -26.23
N GLU A 460 43.81 32.15 -25.43
CA GLU A 460 44.47 31.02 -24.80
C GLU A 460 45.06 30.02 -25.80
N LEU A 461 44.47 29.90 -27.01
CA LEU A 461 45.01 29.12 -28.10
C LEU A 461 46.10 29.82 -28.90
N GLY A 462 46.50 31.02 -28.46
CA GLY A 462 47.56 31.83 -29.09
C GLY A 462 47.08 32.64 -30.31
N MET A 463 45.78 32.82 -30.48
CA MET A 463 45.21 33.62 -31.56
C MET A 463 44.78 35.00 -31.03
N ASN A 464 45.38 36.08 -31.53
CA ASN A 464 45.03 37.42 -31.10
C ASN A 464 43.63 37.81 -31.63
N VAL A 465 42.73 38.18 -30.72
CA VAL A 465 41.39 38.69 -31.08
C VAL A 465 41.43 40.22 -31.19
N TYR A 466 41.31 40.74 -32.45
CA TYR A 466 41.35 42.18 -32.71
C TYR A 466 40.01 42.89 -32.51
N ALA A 467 38.91 42.20 -32.70
CA ALA A 467 37.56 42.70 -32.42
C ALA A 467 36.53 41.57 -32.38
N SER A 468 35.55 41.72 -31.49
CA SER A 468 34.33 40.89 -31.45
C SER A 468 33.17 41.73 -32.02
N VAL A 469 32.58 41.28 -33.13
CA VAL A 469 31.50 42.00 -33.81
C VAL A 469 30.17 41.33 -33.51
N PRO A 470 29.30 41.95 -32.70
CA PRO A 470 28.01 41.37 -32.39
C PRO A 470 27.07 41.32 -33.62
N LEU A 471 26.06 40.44 -33.55
CA LEU A 471 25.04 40.34 -34.60
C LEU A 471 24.13 41.57 -34.55
N SER A 472 24.03 42.32 -35.69
CA SER A 472 23.12 43.45 -35.80
C SER A 472 21.69 43.02 -36.05
N GLU A 473 20.78 43.37 -35.16
CA GLU A 473 19.34 43.10 -35.33
C GLU A 473 18.75 43.94 -36.51
N TRP A 474 19.27 45.14 -36.73
CA TRP A 474 18.84 45.97 -37.84
C TRP A 474 19.16 45.31 -39.19
N GLN A 475 20.38 44.81 -39.33
CA GLN A 475 20.80 44.10 -40.54
C GLN A 475 19.98 42.82 -40.74
N ARG A 476 19.74 42.04 -39.68
CA ARG A 476 18.94 40.81 -39.72
C ARG A 476 17.50 41.08 -40.20
N LYS A 477 16.88 42.17 -39.73
CA LYS A 477 15.55 42.57 -40.21
C LYS A 477 15.57 42.94 -41.68
N LYS A 478 16.58 43.72 -42.11
CA LYS A 478 16.73 44.10 -43.53
C LYS A 478 17.00 42.93 -44.45
N ASP A 479 17.82 41.98 -44.03
CA ASP A 479 18.11 40.75 -44.77
C ASP A 479 16.85 39.85 -44.89
N THR A 480 16.04 39.71 -43.84
CA THR A 480 14.77 39.01 -43.91
C THR A 480 13.75 39.71 -44.82
N GLU A 481 13.67 41.04 -44.77
CA GLU A 481 12.83 41.83 -45.69
C GLU A 481 13.30 41.69 -47.15
N ALA A 482 14.61 41.70 -47.37
CA ALA A 482 15.20 41.56 -48.73
C ALA A 482 14.95 40.13 -49.28
N LEU A 483 15.02 39.09 -48.44
CA LEU A 483 14.68 37.71 -48.79
C LEU A 483 13.19 37.58 -49.14
N ALA A 484 12.30 38.22 -48.38
CA ALA A 484 10.86 38.21 -48.62
C ALA A 484 10.49 38.95 -49.95
N ARG A 485 11.27 39.96 -50.30
CA ARG A 485 11.07 40.76 -51.58
C ARG A 485 11.74 40.14 -52.79
N ARG A 486 12.42 39.02 -52.72
CA ARG A 486 13.21 38.39 -53.80
C ARG A 486 12.41 38.03 -55.07
N GLY A 487 11.08 38.21 -55.03
CA GLY A 487 10.19 38.03 -56.15
C GLY A 487 10.00 39.30 -57.06
N ASN A 488 10.33 40.49 -56.55
CA ASN A 488 10.18 41.75 -57.31
C ASN A 488 11.55 42.40 -57.55
N LYS A 489 11.95 42.64 -58.82
CA LYS A 489 13.19 43.30 -59.20
C LYS A 489 13.16 44.79 -58.84
N VAL A 490 13.27 45.10 -57.55
CA VAL A 490 13.47 46.49 -57.10
C VAL A 490 14.97 46.67 -56.86
N LYS A 491 15.57 47.69 -57.58
CA LYS A 491 16.94 48.13 -57.29
C LYS A 491 16.97 48.68 -55.88
N THR A 492 17.58 47.93 -54.97
CA THR A 492 17.80 48.34 -53.55
C THR A 492 18.94 49.36 -53.53
N ASP A 493 18.70 50.51 -52.94
CA ASP A 493 19.72 51.55 -52.77
C ASP A 493 20.83 51.01 -51.81
N PRO A 494 22.14 51.16 -52.17
CA PRO A 494 23.24 50.77 -51.34
C PRO A 494 23.17 51.37 -49.90
N HIS A 495 22.59 52.57 -49.79
CA HIS A 495 22.33 53.19 -48.49
C HIS A 495 21.34 52.42 -47.59
N GLU A 496 20.46 51.63 -48.18
CA GLU A 496 19.49 50.84 -47.44
C GLU A 496 20.00 49.44 -47.08
N THR A 497 21.08 48.96 -47.65
CA THR A 497 21.59 47.59 -47.50
C THR A 497 22.86 47.48 -46.66
N LEU A 498 23.68 48.54 -46.63
CA LEU A 498 24.92 48.54 -45.87
C LEU A 498 24.70 49.12 -44.45
N LEU A 499 24.99 48.36 -43.42
CA LEU A 499 24.82 48.77 -42.01
C LEU A 499 25.59 50.06 -41.69
N ALA A 500 26.83 50.22 -42.24
CA ALA A 500 27.67 51.43 -42.02
C ALA A 500 27.07 52.72 -42.61
N LEU A 501 26.10 52.60 -43.56
CA LEU A 501 25.38 53.75 -44.12
C LEU A 501 23.97 53.88 -43.54
N GLY A 502 23.24 52.78 -43.37
CA GLY A 502 21.85 52.74 -42.89
C GLY A 502 21.64 52.92 -41.42
N ASN A 503 22.56 52.42 -40.58
CA ASN A 503 22.55 52.59 -39.11
C ASN A 503 23.98 52.71 -38.57
N PRO A 504 24.64 53.90 -38.74
CA PRO A 504 26.03 54.10 -38.36
C PRO A 504 26.30 54.09 -36.84
N THR A 505 25.24 54.07 -36.01
CA THR A 505 25.33 54.00 -34.52
C THR A 505 25.15 52.58 -33.97
N ASP A 506 25.02 51.60 -34.84
CA ASP A 506 24.88 50.20 -34.45
C ASP A 506 26.16 49.71 -33.74
N LEU A 507 25.98 48.87 -32.70
CA LEU A 507 27.09 48.34 -31.91
C LEU A 507 28.08 47.53 -32.75
N SER A 508 27.57 46.86 -33.80
CA SER A 508 28.40 46.10 -34.76
C SER A 508 29.29 47.04 -35.58
N ILE A 509 28.84 48.27 -35.90
CA ILE A 509 29.62 49.28 -36.60
C ILE A 509 30.70 49.87 -35.73
N GLU A 510 30.43 50.08 -34.42
CA GLU A 510 31.45 50.48 -33.47
C GLU A 510 32.55 49.42 -33.31
N ALA A 511 32.17 48.17 -33.24
CA ALA A 511 33.11 47.03 -33.23
C ALA A 511 33.99 47.02 -34.51
N ILE A 512 33.43 47.28 -35.70
CA ILE A 512 34.19 47.33 -36.95
C ILE A 512 35.05 48.60 -37.03
N ARG A 513 34.65 49.74 -36.40
CA ARG A 513 35.52 50.92 -36.24
C ARG A 513 36.73 50.61 -35.37
N SER A 514 36.53 49.89 -34.27
CA SER A 514 37.62 49.42 -33.42
C SER A 514 38.55 48.48 -34.19
N LEU A 515 37.99 47.54 -34.95
CA LEU A 515 38.74 46.65 -35.84
C LEU A 515 39.60 47.49 -36.86
N ARG A 516 39.02 48.53 -37.50
CA ARG A 516 39.74 49.39 -38.43
C ARG A 516 40.94 50.04 -37.73
N THR A 517 40.78 50.53 -36.48
CA THR A 517 41.86 51.14 -35.73
C THR A 517 42.96 50.14 -35.40
N SER A 518 42.61 48.96 -34.93
CA SER A 518 43.55 47.88 -34.65
C SER A 518 44.31 47.44 -35.91
N LEU A 519 43.59 47.30 -37.03
CA LEU A 519 44.20 47.01 -38.32
C LEU A 519 45.16 48.11 -38.80
N HIS A 520 44.85 49.38 -38.61
CA HIS A 520 45.72 50.47 -39.00
C HIS A 520 47.08 50.35 -38.29
N PHE A 521 47.12 50.06 -37.03
CA PHE A 521 48.37 49.82 -36.29
C PHE A 521 49.09 48.53 -36.75
N ALA A 522 48.36 47.45 -36.97
CA ALA A 522 48.93 46.18 -37.47
C ALA A 522 49.51 46.29 -38.87
N MET A 523 48.93 47.15 -39.74
CA MET A 523 49.39 47.36 -41.11
C MET A 523 50.56 48.35 -41.24
N MET A 524 50.90 49.10 -40.20
CA MET A 524 52.09 50.01 -40.21
C MET A 524 53.40 49.25 -40.45
N GLU A 525 53.46 47.98 -40.08
CA GLU A 525 54.63 47.10 -40.28
C GLU A 525 54.50 46.24 -41.55
N ALA A 526 53.36 46.33 -42.25
CA ALA A 526 53.09 45.48 -43.42
C ALA A 526 53.80 45.98 -44.67
N LYS A 527 54.30 45.05 -45.50
CA LYS A 527 55.01 45.39 -46.77
C LYS A 527 54.10 45.82 -47.93
N ASN A 528 52.77 45.65 -47.79
CA ASN A 528 51.79 46.01 -48.78
C ASN A 528 50.43 46.36 -48.15
N ASN A 529 49.51 46.93 -48.95
CA ASN A 529 48.17 47.37 -48.49
C ASN A 529 47.06 46.35 -48.79
N ILE A 530 47.39 45.09 -48.94
CA ILE A 530 46.42 44.02 -49.26
C ILE A 530 45.95 43.38 -47.99
N LEU A 531 44.64 43.46 -47.71
CA LEU A 531 43.96 42.77 -46.62
C LEU A 531 43.14 41.59 -47.15
N MET A 532 43.44 40.38 -46.70
CA MET A 532 42.68 39.20 -46.99
C MET A 532 41.81 38.82 -45.83
N ILE A 533 40.48 38.65 -46.07
CA ILE A 533 39.54 38.17 -45.05
C ILE A 533 39.10 36.74 -45.40
N THR A 534 39.39 35.82 -44.53
CA THR A 534 39.03 34.41 -44.68
C THR A 534 38.17 33.93 -43.52
N GLY A 535 37.69 32.68 -43.52
CA GLY A 535 36.91 32.11 -42.44
C GLY A 535 36.60 30.65 -42.68
N ALA A 536 36.39 29.90 -41.60
CA ALA A 536 36.28 28.45 -41.56
C ALA A 536 35.05 27.88 -42.30
N SER A 537 33.95 28.64 -42.40
CA SER A 537 32.71 28.16 -43.02
C SER A 537 31.97 29.24 -43.83
N PRO A 538 31.08 28.89 -44.76
CA PRO A 538 30.18 29.85 -45.43
C PRO A 538 29.17 30.41 -44.39
N GLY A 539 28.77 31.66 -44.57
CA GLY A 539 27.75 32.30 -43.74
C GLY A 539 28.22 32.95 -42.44
N ILE A 540 29.52 32.90 -42.09
CA ILE A 540 30.08 33.49 -40.83
C ILE A 540 30.21 35.03 -40.87
N GLY A 541 29.74 35.71 -41.91
CA GLY A 541 29.76 37.16 -42.00
C GLY A 541 30.94 37.80 -42.71
N LYS A 542 31.80 37.01 -43.44
CA LYS A 542 32.96 37.56 -44.20
C LYS A 542 32.63 38.76 -45.06
N THR A 543 31.61 38.61 -45.93
CA THR A 543 31.16 39.66 -46.84
C THR A 543 30.61 40.87 -46.10
N PHE A 544 29.92 40.64 -44.97
CA PHE A 544 29.39 41.70 -44.12
C PHE A 544 30.53 42.53 -43.53
N ILE A 545 31.54 41.90 -42.98
CA ILE A 545 32.71 42.54 -42.41
C ILE A 545 33.49 43.30 -43.49
N CYS A 546 33.77 42.67 -44.66
CA CYS A 546 34.46 43.30 -45.79
C CYS A 546 33.76 44.57 -46.24
N ALA A 547 32.45 44.50 -46.55
CA ALA A 547 31.69 45.62 -47.12
C ALA A 547 31.59 46.81 -46.15
N ASN A 548 31.31 46.51 -44.84
CA ASN A 548 31.19 47.57 -43.83
C ASN A 548 32.55 48.15 -43.47
N LEU A 549 33.62 47.34 -43.35
CA LEU A 549 34.98 47.83 -43.12
C LEU A 549 35.45 48.71 -44.29
N ALA A 550 35.28 48.29 -45.51
CA ALA A 550 35.63 49.10 -46.69
C ALA A 550 34.89 50.47 -46.71
N THR A 551 33.61 50.45 -46.35
CA THR A 551 32.79 51.68 -46.24
C THR A 551 33.34 52.63 -45.15
N LEU A 552 33.75 52.05 -43.95
CA LEU A 552 34.31 52.86 -42.87
C LEU A 552 35.71 53.38 -43.17
N VAL A 553 36.51 52.65 -43.95
CA VAL A 553 37.83 53.11 -44.42
C VAL A 553 37.67 54.24 -45.46
N ALA A 554 36.72 54.09 -46.36
CA ALA A 554 36.39 55.13 -47.38
C ALA A 554 35.85 56.42 -46.73
N LYS A 555 34.98 56.31 -45.69
CA LYS A 555 34.48 57.45 -44.91
C LYS A 555 35.60 58.18 -44.12
N ALA A 556 36.68 57.50 -43.80
CA ALA A 556 37.86 58.13 -43.22
C ALA A 556 38.81 58.76 -44.18
N GLY A 557 38.47 58.85 -45.49
CA GLY A 557 39.25 59.50 -46.53
C GLY A 557 40.40 58.68 -47.13
N GLN A 558 40.48 57.38 -46.74
CA GLN A 558 41.49 56.48 -47.32
C GLN A 558 40.93 55.75 -48.56
N ARG A 559 41.85 55.48 -49.52
CA ARG A 559 41.51 54.79 -50.81
C ARG A 559 42.16 53.40 -50.80
#